data_ec998f799d5b2eac03cb99d4b3b490f3
#
_entry.id   ec998f799d5b2eac03cb99d4b3b490f3
#
_cell.length_a   1.000
_cell.length_b   1.000
_cell.length_c   1.000
_cell.angle_alpha   90.00
_cell.angle_beta   90.00
_cell.angle_gamma   90.00
#
_symmetry.space_group_name_H-M   'P 1'
#
loop_
_entity.id
_entity.type
_entity.pdbx_description
1 polymer ?
#
loop_
_entity_poly.entity_id
_entity_poly.type
_entity_poly.pdbx_seq_one_letter_code
_entity_poly.pdbx_strand_id
1 'polypeptide(L)'
;MDKDKDMSRRRFLKMAALTGAAMCVGPTLNKVTAAERVWMGKQQVANNIPAGMAAVRTRRTLGHGNTAFTVSAMGYGCMGLNHNRSQYPSREKEIALVHEAVERGVTLFDTAESYGYHINEKLVGEALKGYTDRVFVSSKFGHKFVNGVQIKTEEDSTPANIRRVCENSLRNLGVETLGMFYQHRIDPNTPIEAVAETCSKLIKEGKILHWGMCEVNVDTIRRAHKICPVTAIQSEYHLMHRMVETNGVLELCEDLGIGFVPYSPLNRGFLGGMINEYTKFDVTNDNRQTLPRFQPEAIRANYRIVEVLNAFGRTRGITPAQIALAWLMNKKPFIVPIPGTTKLSHLEENLRACDIRFTAEEIEELETAVAAIPVVGSRYDALQES
;
A
#
# COMPACT_ATOMS: atom_id res chain seq x y z
N MET A 1 40.34 11.61 24.45
CA MET A 1 39.05 11.94 23.84
C MET A 1 38.22 10.67 23.66
N ASP A 2 37.93 9.94 24.74
CA ASP A 2 37.19 8.66 24.60
C ASP A 2 36.35 8.29 25.85
N LYS A 3 36.06 9.24 26.73
CA LYS A 3 35.21 9.02 27.92
C LYS A 3 33.73 9.36 27.72
N ASP A 4 33.37 10.15 26.73
CA ASP A 4 31.97 10.58 26.52
C ASP A 4 31.12 9.59 25.73
N LYS A 5 31.71 8.72 24.91
CA LYS A 5 30.99 7.68 24.19
C LYS A 5 30.54 6.50 25.07
N ASP A 6 31.31 6.20 26.15
CA ASP A 6 30.97 5.11 27.08
C ASP A 6 29.83 5.50 28.05
N MET A 7 29.73 6.78 28.41
CA MET A 7 28.62 7.29 29.23
C MET A 7 27.28 7.27 28.50
N SER A 8 27.24 7.47 27.20
CA SER A 8 26.03 7.43 26.36
C SER A 8 25.47 6.00 26.26
N ARG A 9 26.33 5.00 26.05
CA ARG A 9 25.91 3.58 25.99
C ARG A 9 25.42 3.05 27.35
N ARG A 10 26.05 3.41 28.44
CA ARG A 10 25.62 3.02 29.81
C ARG A 10 24.29 3.67 30.21
N ARG A 11 24.02 4.91 29.77
CA ARG A 11 22.72 5.58 29.97
C ARG A 11 21.62 4.93 29.15
N PHE A 12 21.90 4.55 27.90
CA PHE A 12 20.94 3.86 27.04
C PHE A 12 20.59 2.46 27.57
N LEU A 13 21.57 1.70 28.02
CA LEU A 13 21.35 0.38 28.63
C LEU A 13 20.64 0.45 30.00
N LYS A 14 20.87 1.49 30.80
CA LYS A 14 20.11 1.72 32.02
C LYS A 14 18.66 2.13 31.78
N MET A 15 18.36 2.90 30.73
CA MET A 15 16.99 3.20 30.33
C MET A 15 16.27 1.97 29.80
N ALA A 16 16.93 1.11 29.03
CA ALA A 16 16.35 -0.14 28.53
C ALA A 16 16.10 -1.16 29.67
N ALA A 17 16.94 -1.17 30.71
CA ALA A 17 16.74 -2.02 31.90
C ALA A 17 15.64 -1.49 32.83
N LEU A 18 15.40 -0.17 32.87
CA LEU A 18 14.34 0.45 33.68
C LEU A 18 12.96 0.30 33.03
N THR A 19 12.88 0.17 31.70
CA THR A 19 11.61 -0.14 30.99
C THR A 19 11.22 -1.61 31.09
N GLY A 20 12.16 -2.53 31.35
CA GLY A 20 11.88 -3.95 31.55
C GLY A 20 11.47 -4.35 32.98
N ALA A 21 11.74 -3.51 33.98
CA ALA A 21 11.47 -3.82 35.39
C ALA A 21 10.21 -3.14 35.98
N ALA A 22 9.55 -2.27 35.23
CA ALA A 22 8.35 -1.54 35.69
C ALA A 22 7.03 -2.22 35.32
N MET A 23 7.04 -3.51 35.00
CA MET A 23 5.81 -4.28 34.76
C MET A 23 5.29 -5.02 36.01
N CYS A 24 5.60 -4.55 37.20
CA CYS A 24 4.95 -5.03 38.40
C CYS A 24 4.36 -3.87 39.20
N VAL A 25 3.04 -3.80 39.22
CA VAL A 25 2.15 -3.18 40.20
C VAL A 25 2.05 -1.65 40.22
N GLY A 26 0.99 -1.13 39.62
CA GLY A 26 0.43 0.19 39.88
C GLY A 26 -0.85 0.44 39.05
N PRO A 27 -1.86 1.19 39.54
CA PRO A 27 -3.20 1.29 38.94
C PRO A 27 -3.32 2.15 37.68
N THR A 28 -2.30 2.17 36.83
CA THR A 28 -2.28 2.91 35.54
C THR A 28 -2.42 2.02 34.31
N LEU A 29 -2.73 0.73 34.48
CA LEU A 29 -2.94 -0.24 33.40
C LEU A 29 -4.22 0.02 32.54
N ASN A 30 -5.04 1.02 32.88
CA ASN A 30 -6.30 1.30 32.20
C ASN A 30 -6.23 2.31 31.04
N LYS A 31 -5.04 2.65 30.52
CA LYS A 31 -4.88 3.61 29.41
C LYS A 31 -4.03 3.11 28.25
N VAL A 32 -3.80 1.81 28.12
CA VAL A 32 -3.32 1.26 26.84
C VAL A 32 -4.50 1.38 25.87
N THR A 33 -4.36 2.25 24.88
CA THR A 33 -5.40 2.48 23.86
C THR A 33 -5.72 1.16 23.14
N ALA A 34 -6.94 1.05 22.59
CA ALA A 34 -7.30 -0.10 21.76
C ALA A 34 -6.28 -0.31 20.63
N ALA A 35 -5.73 0.77 20.07
CA ALA A 35 -4.67 0.79 19.07
C ALA A 35 -3.38 0.12 19.57
N GLU A 36 -2.93 0.43 20.78
CA GLU A 36 -1.71 -0.17 21.36
C GLU A 36 -1.88 -1.65 21.70
N ARG A 37 -3.07 -2.08 22.12
CA ARG A 37 -3.39 -3.50 22.35
C ARG A 37 -3.40 -4.30 21.05
N VAL A 38 -4.00 -3.75 20.02
CA VAL A 38 -3.99 -4.31 18.65
C VAL A 38 -2.57 -4.41 18.12
N TRP A 39 -1.73 -3.40 18.38
CA TRP A 39 -0.33 -3.36 17.93
C TRP A 39 0.54 -4.43 18.61
N MET A 40 0.41 -4.64 19.93
CA MET A 40 1.20 -5.63 20.66
C MET A 40 0.93 -7.08 20.20
N GLY A 41 -0.31 -7.42 19.84
CA GLY A 41 -0.66 -8.75 19.32
C GLY A 41 -0.09 -9.03 17.93
N LYS A 42 0.04 -8.01 17.08
CA LYS A 42 0.47 -8.16 15.67
C LYS A 42 1.97 -8.35 15.46
N GLN A 43 2.81 -8.07 16.45
CA GLN A 43 4.26 -8.27 16.35
C GLN A 43 4.72 -9.73 16.40
N GLN A 44 3.92 -10.63 17.00
CA GLN A 44 4.33 -12.03 17.21
C GLN A 44 4.27 -12.92 15.96
N VAL A 45 3.59 -12.48 14.90
CA VAL A 45 3.32 -13.32 13.72
C VAL A 45 4.56 -13.64 12.88
N ALA A 46 5.58 -12.75 12.87
CA ALA A 46 6.76 -12.91 12.01
C ALA A 46 7.70 -14.06 12.44
N ASN A 47 7.61 -14.54 13.69
CA ASN A 47 8.59 -15.48 14.26
C ASN A 47 8.28 -16.95 13.97
N ASN A 48 7.09 -17.28 13.47
CA ASN A 48 6.63 -18.67 13.28
C ASN A 48 6.58 -19.11 11.81
N ILE A 49 7.08 -18.31 10.87
CA ILE A 49 7.04 -18.68 9.45
C ILE A 49 8.16 -19.68 9.14
N PRO A 50 7.85 -20.87 8.57
CA PRO A 50 8.85 -21.90 8.26
C PRO A 50 10.01 -21.36 7.42
N ALA A 51 11.23 -21.84 7.72
CA ALA A 51 12.40 -21.54 6.89
C ALA A 51 12.18 -22.06 5.46
N GLY A 52 12.58 -21.28 4.45
CA GLY A 52 12.40 -21.63 3.02
C GLY A 52 11.04 -21.25 2.43
N MET A 53 10.01 -20.97 3.25
CA MET A 53 8.75 -20.43 2.73
C MET A 53 8.95 -19.02 2.19
N ALA A 54 8.43 -18.74 0.98
CA ALA A 54 8.35 -17.39 0.44
C ALA A 54 7.42 -16.55 1.34
N ALA A 55 7.99 -15.53 2.02
CA ALA A 55 7.26 -14.79 3.04
C ALA A 55 7.89 -13.40 3.26
N VAL A 56 7.11 -12.45 3.77
CA VAL A 56 7.63 -11.17 4.21
C VAL A 56 7.92 -11.20 5.72
N ARG A 57 9.20 -11.21 6.07
CA ARG A 57 9.68 -11.23 7.46
C ARG A 57 10.07 -9.84 7.96
N THR A 58 10.36 -8.93 7.06
CA THR A 58 10.73 -7.55 7.37
C THR A 58 9.51 -6.68 7.61
N ARG A 59 9.68 -5.67 8.47
CA ARG A 59 8.65 -4.67 8.78
C ARG A 59 9.12 -3.30 8.33
N ARG A 60 8.16 -2.43 7.99
CA ARG A 60 8.40 -1.01 7.68
C ARG A 60 7.40 -0.16 8.43
N THR A 61 7.81 1.06 8.76
CA THR A 61 6.94 2.02 9.43
C THR A 61 6.50 3.09 8.44
N LEU A 62 5.20 3.22 8.29
CA LEU A 62 4.54 4.35 7.63
C LEU A 62 4.26 5.40 8.70
N GLY A 63 4.44 6.68 8.37
CA GLY A 63 4.26 7.76 9.35
C GLY A 63 5.40 7.88 10.34
N HIS A 64 5.28 8.85 11.26
CA HIS A 64 6.29 9.19 12.28
C HIS A 64 5.61 9.60 13.59
N GLY A 65 6.28 9.38 14.74
CA GLY A 65 5.75 9.77 16.04
C GLY A 65 4.37 9.16 16.29
N ASN A 66 3.37 9.99 16.54
CA ASN A 66 2.00 9.54 16.85
C ASN A 66 1.27 8.94 15.62
N THR A 67 1.80 9.11 14.42
CA THR A 67 1.28 8.49 13.20
C THR A 67 2.04 7.24 12.79
N ALA A 68 3.03 6.81 13.56
CA ALA A 68 3.84 5.63 13.26
C ALA A 68 2.97 4.37 13.17
N PHE A 69 3.01 3.74 12.01
CA PHE A 69 2.18 2.59 11.66
C PHE A 69 3.06 1.48 11.06
N THR A 70 3.41 0.50 11.86
CA THR A 70 4.32 -0.58 11.45
C THR A 70 3.54 -1.72 10.80
N VAL A 71 3.93 -2.05 9.57
CA VAL A 71 3.32 -3.10 8.75
C VAL A 71 4.39 -4.00 8.12
N SER A 72 3.99 -5.08 7.45
CA SER A 72 4.89 -5.86 6.59
C SER A 72 5.53 -4.98 5.51
N ALA A 73 6.77 -5.27 5.11
CA ALA A 73 7.49 -4.48 4.09
C ALA A 73 6.79 -4.48 2.72
N MET A 74 5.86 -5.39 2.51
CA MET A 74 4.95 -5.46 1.37
C MET A 74 3.55 -5.73 1.88
N GLY A 75 2.56 -4.96 1.39
CA GLY A 75 1.15 -5.23 1.62
C GLY A 75 0.53 -6.04 0.49
N TYR A 76 -0.78 -6.26 0.55
CA TYR A 76 -1.56 -6.98 -0.45
C TYR A 76 -2.69 -6.10 -0.99
N GLY A 77 -2.65 -5.79 -2.31
CA GLY A 77 -3.71 -5.07 -3.01
C GLY A 77 -4.87 -5.99 -3.35
N CYS A 78 -6.03 -5.80 -2.72
CA CYS A 78 -7.18 -6.70 -2.85
C CYS A 78 -8.04 -6.43 -4.09
N MET A 79 -7.87 -5.29 -4.79
CA MET A 79 -8.72 -4.90 -5.91
C MET A 79 -8.91 -6.02 -6.94
N GLY A 80 -7.82 -6.63 -7.38
CA GLY A 80 -7.82 -7.62 -8.45
C GLY A 80 -8.44 -8.97 -8.11
N LEU A 81 -8.81 -9.22 -6.84
CA LEU A 81 -9.49 -10.45 -6.47
C LEU A 81 -10.81 -10.61 -7.23
N ASN A 82 -11.64 -9.56 -7.23
CA ASN A 82 -12.97 -9.58 -7.87
C ASN A 82 -13.40 -8.24 -8.51
N HIS A 83 -12.44 -7.39 -8.88
CA HIS A 83 -12.73 -6.09 -9.49
C HIS A 83 -11.68 -5.70 -10.54
N ASN A 84 -12.15 -5.16 -11.69
CA ASN A 84 -11.34 -4.57 -12.77
C ASN A 84 -10.17 -5.42 -13.29
N ARG A 85 -10.30 -6.75 -13.29
CA ARG A 85 -9.35 -7.68 -13.88
C ARG A 85 -10.11 -8.75 -14.65
N SER A 86 -9.44 -9.39 -15.56
CA SER A 86 -10.03 -10.47 -16.38
C SER A 86 -10.56 -11.61 -15.50
N GLN A 87 -10.46 -12.79 -15.74
CA GLN A 87 -11.03 -13.90 -15.00
C GLN A 87 -10.71 -13.86 -13.49
N TYR A 88 -11.77 -13.91 -12.68
CA TYR A 88 -11.66 -14.05 -11.24
C TYR A 88 -11.62 -15.54 -10.85
N PRO A 89 -10.85 -15.89 -9.80
CA PRO A 89 -10.97 -17.21 -9.18
C PRO A 89 -12.37 -17.43 -8.57
N SER A 90 -12.67 -18.66 -8.15
CA SER A 90 -13.84 -18.85 -7.31
C SER A 90 -13.63 -18.18 -5.94
N ARG A 91 -14.73 -17.84 -5.27
CA ARG A 91 -14.69 -17.17 -3.95
C ARG A 91 -13.81 -17.91 -2.94
N GLU A 92 -13.87 -19.23 -2.93
CA GLU A 92 -13.07 -20.08 -2.03
C GLU A 92 -11.59 -19.93 -2.31
N LYS A 93 -11.18 -19.83 -3.59
CA LYS A 93 -9.79 -19.62 -3.99
C LYS A 93 -9.29 -18.22 -3.65
N GLU A 94 -10.15 -17.21 -3.77
CA GLU A 94 -9.85 -15.83 -3.37
C GLU A 94 -9.59 -15.76 -1.86
N ILE A 95 -10.46 -16.36 -1.05
CA ILE A 95 -10.32 -16.46 0.40
C ILE A 95 -9.05 -17.23 0.78
N ALA A 96 -8.82 -18.39 0.17
CA ALA A 96 -7.62 -19.18 0.43
C ALA A 96 -6.33 -18.42 0.11
N LEU A 97 -6.32 -17.61 -0.96
CA LEU A 97 -5.16 -16.80 -1.32
C LEU A 97 -4.88 -15.68 -0.30
N VAL A 98 -5.94 -15.06 0.23
CA VAL A 98 -5.81 -14.06 1.31
C VAL A 98 -5.25 -14.73 2.58
N HIS A 99 -5.71 -15.94 2.93
CA HIS A 99 -5.16 -16.71 4.04
C HIS A 99 -3.66 -17.02 3.83
N GLU A 100 -3.28 -17.47 2.62
CA GLU A 100 -1.88 -17.70 2.27
C GLU A 100 -1.03 -16.43 2.44
N ALA A 101 -1.56 -15.25 2.08
CA ALA A 101 -0.86 -14.00 2.29
C ALA A 101 -0.65 -13.70 3.78
N VAL A 102 -1.67 -13.91 4.62
CA VAL A 102 -1.55 -13.76 6.09
C VAL A 102 -0.51 -14.71 6.67
N GLU A 103 -0.57 -16.00 6.33
CA GLU A 103 0.36 -17.01 6.85
C GLU A 103 1.80 -16.77 6.38
N ARG A 104 2.00 -16.06 5.26
CA ARG A 104 3.29 -15.60 4.76
C ARG A 104 3.73 -14.24 5.31
N GLY A 105 3.05 -13.75 6.34
CA GLY A 105 3.46 -12.57 7.11
C GLY A 105 3.02 -11.23 6.54
N VAL A 106 2.15 -11.18 5.55
CA VAL A 106 1.50 -9.93 5.11
C VAL A 106 0.58 -9.44 6.21
N THR A 107 0.73 -8.15 6.58
CA THR A 107 -0.08 -7.53 7.64
C THR A 107 -0.88 -6.32 7.18
N LEU A 108 -0.74 -5.88 5.94
CA LEU A 108 -1.50 -4.77 5.36
C LEU A 108 -2.27 -5.26 4.15
N PHE A 109 -3.60 -5.19 4.21
CA PHE A 109 -4.53 -5.53 3.12
C PHE A 109 -5.27 -4.28 2.68
N ASP A 110 -5.16 -3.93 1.39
CA ASP A 110 -5.70 -2.69 0.85
C ASP A 110 -6.91 -2.96 -0.04
N THR A 111 -8.06 -2.37 0.32
CA THR A 111 -9.31 -2.39 -0.45
C THR A 111 -9.88 -0.99 -0.61
N ALA A 112 -11.11 -0.84 -1.10
CA ALA A 112 -11.84 0.43 -1.21
C ALA A 112 -13.35 0.21 -1.34
N GLU A 113 -14.16 1.20 -0.93
CA GLU A 113 -15.60 1.25 -1.18
C GLU A 113 -15.92 1.06 -2.67
N SER A 114 -15.13 1.70 -3.53
CA SER A 114 -15.34 1.71 -4.98
C SER A 114 -15.04 0.39 -5.70
N TYR A 115 -14.38 -0.55 -5.05
CA TYR A 115 -14.08 -1.83 -5.69
C TYR A 115 -15.34 -2.72 -5.75
N GLY A 116 -16.09 -2.57 -6.86
CA GLY A 116 -17.38 -3.22 -7.06
C GLY A 116 -18.47 -2.74 -6.09
N TYR A 117 -18.39 -1.51 -5.60
CA TYR A 117 -19.28 -0.90 -4.61
C TYR A 117 -19.59 -1.86 -3.45
N HIS A 118 -18.63 -1.95 -2.54
CA HIS A 118 -18.62 -2.82 -1.36
C HIS A 118 -18.43 -4.33 -1.59
N ILE A 119 -18.44 -4.84 -2.82
CA ILE A 119 -18.30 -6.29 -3.06
C ILE A 119 -16.92 -6.77 -2.61
N ASN A 120 -15.87 -6.01 -2.93
CA ASN A 120 -14.50 -6.33 -2.53
C ASN A 120 -14.31 -6.26 -1.01
N GLU A 121 -14.83 -5.23 -0.35
CA GLU A 121 -14.77 -5.10 1.11
C GLU A 121 -15.42 -6.32 1.80
N LYS A 122 -16.58 -6.78 1.33
CA LYS A 122 -17.26 -7.96 1.89
C LYS A 122 -16.45 -9.23 1.72
N LEU A 123 -15.80 -9.42 0.56
CA LEU A 123 -14.90 -10.55 0.33
C LEU A 123 -13.69 -10.49 1.29
N VAL A 124 -13.04 -9.33 1.37
CA VAL A 124 -11.87 -9.14 2.24
C VAL A 124 -12.23 -9.34 3.71
N GLY A 125 -13.38 -8.81 4.15
CA GLY A 125 -13.89 -9.00 5.51
C GLY A 125 -14.15 -10.46 5.84
N GLU A 126 -14.77 -11.22 4.94
CA GLU A 126 -14.95 -12.66 5.10
C GLU A 126 -13.62 -13.40 5.16
N ALA A 127 -12.71 -13.11 4.25
CA ALA A 127 -11.39 -13.75 4.18
C ALA A 127 -10.52 -13.46 5.41
N LEU A 128 -10.64 -12.28 5.99
CA LEU A 128 -9.85 -11.88 7.17
C LEU A 128 -10.56 -12.16 8.50
N LYS A 129 -11.75 -12.75 8.48
CA LYS A 129 -12.43 -13.18 9.70
C LYS A 129 -11.57 -14.17 10.46
N GLY A 130 -11.27 -13.86 11.73
CA GLY A 130 -10.36 -14.66 12.58
C GLY A 130 -8.88 -14.28 12.47
N TYR A 131 -8.54 -13.30 11.60
CA TYR A 131 -7.16 -12.78 11.46
C TYR A 131 -7.05 -11.30 11.84
N THR A 132 -8.12 -10.67 12.30
CA THR A 132 -8.17 -9.23 12.60
C THR A 132 -7.21 -8.77 13.69
N ASP A 133 -6.77 -9.68 14.54
CA ASP A 133 -5.70 -9.48 15.53
C ASP A 133 -4.29 -9.52 14.93
N ARG A 134 -4.11 -10.06 13.72
CA ARG A 134 -2.82 -10.25 13.03
C ARG A 134 -2.58 -9.24 11.93
N VAL A 135 -3.63 -8.63 11.37
CA VAL A 135 -3.55 -7.80 10.16
C VAL A 135 -4.25 -6.45 10.33
N PHE A 136 -3.92 -5.52 9.46
CA PHE A 136 -4.61 -4.25 9.28
C PHE A 136 -5.28 -4.22 7.92
N VAL A 137 -6.46 -3.65 7.87
CA VAL A 137 -7.17 -3.40 6.61
C VAL A 137 -7.21 -1.90 6.36
N SER A 138 -6.86 -1.50 5.15
CA SER A 138 -7.11 -0.15 4.65
C SER A 138 -8.29 -0.14 3.70
N SER A 139 -9.10 0.92 3.78
CA SER A 139 -10.15 1.21 2.80
C SER A 139 -10.10 2.68 2.38
N LYS A 140 -10.95 3.07 1.44
CA LYS A 140 -10.88 4.38 0.81
C LYS A 140 -12.28 4.99 0.64
N PHE A 141 -12.37 6.33 0.74
CA PHE A 141 -13.56 7.15 0.50
C PHE A 141 -13.31 8.21 -0.56
N GLY A 142 -14.34 8.89 -0.99
CA GLY A 142 -14.25 10.12 -1.80
C GLY A 142 -14.89 9.99 -3.17
N HIS A 143 -15.08 8.82 -3.73
CA HIS A 143 -15.86 8.67 -4.96
C HIS A 143 -17.34 8.90 -4.69
N LYS A 144 -18.01 9.59 -5.65
CA LYS A 144 -19.45 9.79 -5.60
C LYS A 144 -20.21 8.60 -6.15
N PHE A 145 -21.20 8.14 -5.36
CA PHE A 145 -22.11 7.07 -5.77
C PHE A 145 -23.57 7.53 -5.69
N VAL A 146 -24.34 7.22 -6.71
CA VAL A 146 -25.79 7.40 -6.73
C VAL A 146 -26.44 6.05 -7.02
N ASN A 147 -27.27 5.55 -6.11
CA ASN A 147 -27.91 4.24 -6.22
C ASN A 147 -26.93 3.08 -6.54
N GLY A 148 -25.73 3.12 -5.94
CA GLY A 148 -24.69 2.10 -6.13
C GLY A 148 -23.88 2.22 -7.43
N VAL A 149 -24.14 3.25 -8.24
CA VAL A 149 -23.41 3.53 -9.48
C VAL A 149 -22.42 4.68 -9.23
N GLN A 150 -21.16 4.47 -9.56
CA GLN A 150 -20.13 5.53 -9.44
C GLN A 150 -20.35 6.61 -10.50
N ILE A 151 -20.38 7.85 -10.08
CA ILE A 151 -20.35 9.03 -10.97
C ILE A 151 -18.88 9.38 -11.20
N LYS A 152 -18.33 8.92 -12.32
CA LYS A 152 -16.88 9.01 -12.60
C LYS A 152 -16.32 10.42 -12.75
N THR A 153 -17.18 11.41 -12.94
CA THR A 153 -16.82 12.83 -13.13
C THR A 153 -16.97 13.64 -11.87
N GLU A 154 -17.36 13.03 -10.75
CA GLU A 154 -17.61 13.74 -9.50
C GLU A 154 -17.06 12.94 -8.32
N GLU A 155 -16.50 13.67 -7.36
CA GLU A 155 -16.07 13.14 -6.08
C GLU A 155 -16.98 13.68 -4.96
N ASP A 156 -17.00 13.00 -3.82
CA ASP A 156 -17.75 13.40 -2.64
C ASP A 156 -16.93 13.11 -1.37
N SER A 157 -16.18 14.10 -0.93
CA SER A 157 -15.44 14.06 0.34
C SER A 157 -16.09 14.93 1.40
N THR A 158 -17.40 15.16 1.32
CA THR A 158 -18.12 15.86 2.38
C THR A 158 -18.01 15.12 3.72
N PRO A 159 -17.96 15.83 4.86
CA PRO A 159 -17.89 15.19 6.18
C PRO A 159 -18.97 14.13 6.42
N ALA A 160 -20.18 14.35 5.90
CA ALA A 160 -21.28 13.39 5.98
C ALA A 160 -20.99 12.12 5.20
N ASN A 161 -20.48 12.24 3.96
CA ASN A 161 -20.14 11.09 3.12
C ASN A 161 -18.94 10.32 3.68
N ILE A 162 -17.86 11.01 4.11
CA ILE A 162 -16.71 10.36 4.75
C ILE A 162 -17.15 9.47 5.90
N ARG A 163 -18.02 9.99 6.76
CA ARG A 163 -18.54 9.25 7.93
C ARG A 163 -19.40 8.06 7.50
N ARG A 164 -20.29 8.25 6.54
CA ARG A 164 -21.13 7.19 5.95
C ARG A 164 -20.29 6.05 5.37
N VAL A 165 -19.26 6.40 4.59
CA VAL A 165 -18.36 5.41 3.98
C VAL A 165 -17.58 4.66 5.05
N CYS A 166 -17.04 5.36 6.06
CA CYS A 166 -16.35 4.74 7.18
C CYS A 166 -17.22 3.68 7.88
N GLU A 167 -18.45 4.03 8.23
CA GLU A 167 -19.40 3.11 8.88
C GLU A 167 -19.75 1.91 7.98
N ASN A 168 -19.89 2.13 6.68
CA ASN A 168 -20.14 1.06 5.72
C ASN A 168 -18.94 0.12 5.61
N SER A 169 -17.72 0.67 5.49
CA SER A 169 -16.49 -0.10 5.41
C SER A 169 -16.28 -0.96 6.66
N LEU A 170 -16.47 -0.40 7.85
CA LEU A 170 -16.40 -1.16 9.11
C LEU A 170 -17.35 -2.36 9.12
N ARG A 171 -18.63 -2.13 8.70
CA ARG A 171 -19.62 -3.22 8.61
C ARG A 171 -19.28 -4.27 7.56
N ASN A 172 -18.86 -3.85 6.36
CA ASN A 172 -18.54 -4.76 5.26
C ASN A 172 -17.32 -5.62 5.56
N LEU A 173 -16.31 -5.01 6.21
CA LEU A 173 -15.07 -5.68 6.60
C LEU A 173 -15.21 -6.49 7.90
N GLY A 174 -16.28 -6.26 8.68
CA GLY A 174 -16.48 -6.93 9.96
C GLY A 174 -15.41 -6.56 11.00
N VAL A 175 -14.93 -5.31 10.98
CA VAL A 175 -13.91 -4.80 11.92
C VAL A 175 -14.46 -3.62 12.70
N GLU A 176 -13.98 -3.44 13.93
CA GLU A 176 -14.36 -2.28 14.77
C GLU A 176 -13.56 -1.02 14.39
N THR A 177 -12.36 -1.20 13.82
CA THR A 177 -11.45 -0.10 13.49
C THR A 177 -10.70 -0.41 12.20
N LEU A 178 -10.68 0.53 11.25
CA LEU A 178 -9.82 0.46 10.07
C LEU A 178 -8.36 0.78 10.46
N GLY A 179 -7.42 0.03 9.92
CA GLY A 179 -5.99 0.33 10.09
C GLY A 179 -5.59 1.64 9.41
N MET A 180 -6.10 1.87 8.19
CA MET A 180 -5.86 3.07 7.39
C MET A 180 -7.11 3.43 6.59
N PHE A 181 -7.44 4.74 6.52
CA PHE A 181 -8.55 5.22 5.71
C PHE A 181 -8.07 6.33 4.78
N TYR A 182 -8.16 6.11 3.47
CA TYR A 182 -7.62 7.04 2.48
C TYR A 182 -8.71 7.87 1.81
N GLN A 183 -8.44 9.16 1.57
CA GLN A 183 -9.14 9.88 0.52
C GLN A 183 -8.66 9.36 -0.84
N HIS A 184 -9.56 8.72 -1.62
CA HIS A 184 -9.19 8.00 -2.85
C HIS A 184 -8.83 8.95 -4.00
N ARG A 185 -9.58 10.04 -4.12
CA ARG A 185 -9.31 11.17 -5.01
C ARG A 185 -9.69 12.47 -4.30
N ILE A 186 -9.03 13.54 -4.68
CA ILE A 186 -9.32 14.87 -4.13
C ILE A 186 -10.66 15.35 -4.68
N ASP A 187 -11.56 15.75 -3.80
CA ASP A 187 -12.82 16.40 -4.15
C ASP A 187 -12.57 17.92 -4.26
N PRO A 188 -12.69 18.52 -5.45
CA PRO A 188 -12.46 19.95 -5.63
C PRO A 188 -13.49 20.83 -4.93
N ASN A 189 -14.64 20.25 -4.55
CA ASN A 189 -15.75 20.97 -3.93
C ASN A 189 -15.71 20.94 -2.40
N THR A 190 -14.84 20.09 -1.81
CA THR A 190 -14.69 19.99 -0.35
C THR A 190 -13.31 20.46 0.07
N PRO A 191 -13.18 21.52 0.90
CA PRO A 191 -11.88 21.96 1.40
C PRO A 191 -11.13 20.83 2.10
N ILE A 192 -9.84 20.66 1.80
CA ILE A 192 -9.04 19.57 2.37
C ILE A 192 -8.94 19.66 3.89
N GLU A 193 -9.07 20.86 4.45
CA GLU A 193 -9.11 21.09 5.89
C GLU A 193 -10.32 20.39 6.53
N ALA A 194 -11.50 20.48 5.90
CA ALA A 194 -12.74 19.83 6.40
C ALA A 194 -12.62 18.29 6.32
N VAL A 195 -11.96 17.77 5.29
CA VAL A 195 -11.63 16.34 5.17
C VAL A 195 -10.72 15.91 6.32
N ALA A 196 -9.61 16.62 6.54
CA ALA A 196 -8.64 16.34 7.59
C ALA A 196 -9.25 16.43 8.99
N GLU A 197 -10.09 17.43 9.25
CA GLU A 197 -10.85 17.55 10.52
C GLU A 197 -11.77 16.34 10.75
N THR A 198 -12.44 15.87 9.68
CA THR A 198 -13.34 14.72 9.76
C THR A 198 -12.56 13.45 10.08
N CYS A 199 -11.42 13.24 9.42
CA CYS A 199 -10.53 12.11 9.71
C CYS A 199 -9.98 12.19 11.14
N SER A 200 -9.62 13.39 11.64
CA SER A 200 -9.20 13.60 13.03
C SER A 200 -10.28 13.20 14.03
N LYS A 201 -11.55 13.49 13.73
CA LYS A 201 -12.70 13.06 14.56
C LYS A 201 -12.86 11.55 14.55
N LEU A 202 -12.76 10.90 13.38
CA LEU A 202 -12.84 9.44 13.26
C LEU A 202 -11.71 8.72 13.99
N ILE A 203 -10.49 9.29 14.01
CA ILE A 203 -9.36 8.78 14.81
C ILE A 203 -9.68 8.87 16.31
N LYS A 204 -10.17 10.02 16.77
CA LYS A 204 -10.55 10.22 18.19
C LYS A 204 -11.69 9.30 18.63
N GLU A 205 -12.60 8.96 17.73
CA GLU A 205 -13.70 8.01 17.95
C GLU A 205 -13.23 6.55 17.89
N GLY A 206 -11.98 6.28 17.51
CA GLY A 206 -11.42 4.92 17.38
C GLY A 206 -11.93 4.14 16.16
N LYS A 207 -12.58 4.80 15.20
CA LYS A 207 -13.09 4.17 13.97
C LYS A 207 -12.01 3.90 12.94
N ILE A 208 -10.99 4.73 12.92
CA ILE A 208 -9.78 4.56 12.12
C ILE A 208 -8.55 4.77 13.00
N LEU A 209 -7.46 4.05 12.75
CA LEU A 209 -6.19 4.29 13.45
C LEU A 209 -5.42 5.42 12.78
N HIS A 210 -5.40 5.40 11.46
CA HIS A 210 -4.59 6.29 10.63
C HIS A 210 -5.38 6.74 9.41
N TRP A 211 -4.95 7.84 8.81
CA TRP A 211 -5.51 8.30 7.56
C TRP A 211 -4.43 8.71 6.57
N GLY A 212 -4.80 8.77 5.29
CA GLY A 212 -3.94 9.13 4.19
C GLY A 212 -4.70 9.68 2.99
N MET A 213 -3.97 9.96 1.91
CA MET A 213 -4.53 10.47 0.67
C MET A 213 -3.91 9.74 -0.53
N CYS A 214 -4.66 9.64 -1.63
CA CYS A 214 -4.18 9.07 -2.88
C CYS A 214 -4.06 10.16 -3.96
N GLU A 215 -3.04 10.06 -4.82
CA GLU A 215 -2.85 10.92 -6.00
C GLU A 215 -3.01 12.43 -5.68
N VAL A 216 -2.19 12.93 -4.77
CA VAL A 216 -2.32 14.27 -4.19
C VAL A 216 -1.04 15.08 -4.40
N ASN A 217 -1.18 16.39 -4.60
CA ASN A 217 -0.06 17.31 -4.75
C ASN A 217 0.51 17.81 -3.41
N VAL A 218 1.72 18.38 -3.47
CA VAL A 218 2.48 18.86 -2.31
C VAL A 218 1.72 19.88 -1.46
N ASP A 219 1.03 20.85 -2.08
CA ASP A 219 0.31 21.90 -1.36
C ASP A 219 -0.84 21.31 -0.53
N THR A 220 -1.63 20.43 -1.15
CA THR A 220 -2.73 19.75 -0.48
C THR A 220 -2.25 18.88 0.67
N ILE A 221 -1.12 18.15 0.51
CA ILE A 221 -0.53 17.38 1.61
C ILE A 221 -0.17 18.28 2.78
N ARG A 222 0.52 19.40 2.53
CA ARG A 222 0.95 20.34 3.57
C ARG A 222 -0.24 20.92 4.34
N ARG A 223 -1.30 21.31 3.64
CA ARG A 223 -2.52 21.86 4.24
C ARG A 223 -3.23 20.83 5.12
N ALA A 224 -3.43 19.63 4.59
CA ALA A 224 -4.05 18.52 5.30
C ALA A 224 -3.26 18.11 6.56
N HIS A 225 -1.94 17.96 6.41
CA HIS A 225 -1.04 17.50 7.47
C HIS A 225 -1.02 18.46 8.68
N LYS A 226 -1.19 19.77 8.46
CA LYS A 226 -1.30 20.79 9.54
C LYS A 226 -2.53 20.59 10.43
N ILE A 227 -3.62 20.08 9.87
CA ILE A 227 -4.90 19.89 10.59
C ILE A 227 -4.93 18.51 11.27
N CYS A 228 -4.58 17.47 10.53
CA CYS A 228 -4.48 16.11 11.01
C CYS A 228 -3.26 15.46 10.37
N PRO A 229 -2.23 15.09 11.15
CA PRO A 229 -1.03 14.49 10.59
C PRO A 229 -1.36 13.29 9.70
N VAL A 230 -0.91 13.36 8.45
CA VAL A 230 -1.09 12.32 7.44
C VAL A 230 -0.09 11.20 7.70
N THR A 231 -0.56 9.96 7.73
CA THR A 231 0.28 8.79 7.96
C THR A 231 0.94 8.28 6.69
N ALA A 232 0.20 8.25 5.57
CA ALA A 232 0.74 7.76 4.31
C ALA A 232 0.08 8.42 3.08
N ILE A 233 0.87 8.52 2.00
CA ILE A 233 0.39 8.86 0.66
C ILE A 233 0.38 7.57 -0.17
N GLN A 234 -0.71 7.34 -0.92
CA GLN A 234 -0.81 6.23 -1.85
C GLN A 234 -0.90 6.76 -3.28
N SER A 235 0.14 6.52 -4.09
CA SER A 235 0.19 6.95 -5.50
C SER A 235 0.77 5.87 -6.40
N GLU A 236 0.47 5.96 -7.71
CA GLU A 236 1.10 5.06 -8.68
C GLU A 236 2.59 5.33 -8.74
N TYR A 237 3.39 4.30 -8.47
CA TYR A 237 4.84 4.41 -8.52
C TYR A 237 5.46 3.06 -8.92
N HIS A 238 6.20 3.07 -10.01
CA HIS A 238 6.92 1.92 -10.55
C HIS A 238 7.92 2.39 -11.61
N LEU A 239 8.79 1.50 -12.10
CA LEU A 239 9.86 1.83 -13.07
C LEU A 239 9.40 2.59 -14.33
N MET A 240 8.15 2.42 -14.77
CA MET A 240 7.57 3.12 -15.92
C MET A 240 6.77 4.39 -15.54
N HIS A 241 6.67 4.73 -14.26
CA HIS A 241 5.98 5.93 -13.78
C HIS A 241 6.65 6.43 -12.49
N ARG A 242 7.50 7.44 -12.64
CA ARG A 242 8.37 7.95 -11.57
C ARG A 242 8.08 9.42 -11.22
N MET A 243 6.90 9.92 -11.57
CA MET A 243 6.53 11.32 -11.38
C MET A 243 6.69 11.78 -9.92
N VAL A 244 6.43 10.91 -8.96
CA VAL A 244 6.53 11.22 -7.52
C VAL A 244 7.96 11.60 -7.08
N GLU A 245 8.98 11.23 -7.85
CA GLU A 245 10.38 11.63 -7.61
C GLU A 245 10.67 13.07 -8.04
N THR A 246 9.87 13.64 -8.97
CA THR A 246 10.13 14.95 -9.57
C THR A 246 9.08 16.00 -9.22
N ASN A 247 7.88 15.60 -8.78
CA ASN A 247 6.81 16.53 -8.41
C ASN A 247 6.84 16.95 -6.92
N GLY A 248 7.89 16.56 -6.19
CA GLY A 248 8.12 16.93 -4.80
C GLY A 248 7.34 16.08 -3.76
N VAL A 249 6.48 15.15 -4.20
CA VAL A 249 5.65 14.36 -3.26
C VAL A 249 6.50 13.40 -2.44
N LEU A 250 7.43 12.69 -3.07
CA LEU A 250 8.28 11.72 -2.36
C LEU A 250 9.25 12.41 -1.40
N GLU A 251 9.82 13.56 -1.81
CA GLU A 251 10.65 14.41 -0.96
C GLU A 251 9.87 14.92 0.26
N LEU A 252 8.65 15.44 0.03
CA LEU A 252 7.79 15.89 1.12
C LEU A 252 7.42 14.77 2.10
N CYS A 253 7.20 13.55 1.61
CA CYS A 253 6.95 12.40 2.47
C CYS A 253 8.15 12.13 3.39
N GLU A 254 9.38 12.23 2.86
CA GLU A 254 10.61 12.08 3.65
C GLU A 254 10.73 13.18 4.70
N ASP A 255 10.53 14.44 4.32
CA ASP A 255 10.65 15.62 5.21
C ASP A 255 9.66 15.58 6.38
N LEU A 256 8.43 15.19 6.11
CA LEU A 256 7.35 15.15 7.11
C LEU A 256 7.23 13.80 7.83
N GLY A 257 8.06 12.81 7.48
CA GLY A 257 7.98 11.46 8.01
C GLY A 257 6.68 10.76 7.64
N ILE A 258 6.14 11.02 6.45
CA ILE A 258 4.94 10.38 5.90
C ILE A 258 5.35 9.10 5.15
N GLY A 259 4.64 8.00 5.35
CA GLY A 259 4.84 6.77 4.60
C GLY A 259 4.39 6.90 3.15
N PHE A 260 4.93 6.04 2.28
CA PHE A 260 4.54 6.02 0.88
C PHE A 260 4.12 4.61 0.45
N VAL A 261 2.94 4.50 -0.16
CA VAL A 261 2.32 3.22 -0.55
C VAL A 261 2.13 3.18 -2.06
N PRO A 262 3.09 2.61 -2.83
CA PRO A 262 2.93 2.42 -4.27
C PRO A 262 1.78 1.48 -4.59
N TYR A 263 0.73 1.97 -5.27
CA TYR A 263 -0.22 1.09 -5.92
C TYR A 263 0.20 0.77 -7.37
N SER A 264 -0.32 -0.30 -7.93
CA SER A 264 0.09 -0.83 -9.25
C SER A 264 1.62 -0.97 -9.41
N PRO A 265 2.37 -1.47 -8.42
CA PRO A 265 3.84 -1.45 -8.41
C PRO A 265 4.45 -2.27 -9.57
N LEU A 266 3.66 -3.13 -10.20
CA LEU A 266 4.02 -3.90 -11.40
C LEU A 266 3.38 -3.34 -12.68
N ASN A 267 2.95 -2.06 -12.68
CA ASN A 267 2.19 -1.46 -13.81
C ASN A 267 1.08 -2.41 -14.26
N ARG A 268 0.15 -2.74 -13.35
CA ARG A 268 -0.99 -3.64 -13.57
C ARG A 268 -0.60 -5.00 -14.17
N GLY A 269 0.59 -5.49 -13.84
CA GLY A 269 1.13 -6.79 -14.28
C GLY A 269 2.07 -6.72 -15.48
N PHE A 270 2.22 -5.58 -16.15
CA PHE A 270 3.10 -5.44 -17.32
C PHE A 270 4.57 -5.75 -16.97
N LEU A 271 5.07 -5.20 -15.87
CA LEU A 271 6.46 -5.40 -15.42
C LEU A 271 6.73 -6.84 -14.92
N GLY A 272 5.70 -7.70 -14.87
CA GLY A 272 5.89 -9.15 -14.65
C GLY A 272 6.31 -9.93 -15.89
N GLY A 273 6.29 -9.28 -17.08
CA GLY A 273 6.81 -9.86 -18.33
C GLY A 273 5.88 -10.83 -19.06
N MET A 274 4.67 -11.09 -18.52
CA MET A 274 3.72 -12.05 -19.14
C MET A 274 2.73 -11.38 -20.11
N ILE A 275 2.68 -10.05 -20.14
CA ILE A 275 1.80 -9.28 -21.04
C ILE A 275 2.59 -8.90 -22.28
N ASN A 276 2.07 -9.26 -23.46
CA ASN A 276 2.60 -8.91 -24.77
C ASN A 276 1.49 -8.39 -25.69
N GLU A 277 1.81 -7.97 -26.90
CA GLU A 277 0.85 -7.37 -27.85
C GLU A 277 -0.30 -8.31 -28.29
N TYR A 278 -0.18 -9.60 -28.02
CA TYR A 278 -1.22 -10.60 -28.32
C TYR A 278 -2.14 -10.86 -27.11
N THR A 279 -1.81 -10.30 -25.93
CA THR A 279 -2.61 -10.50 -24.72
C THR A 279 -3.99 -9.93 -24.89
N LYS A 280 -5.02 -10.72 -24.59
CA LYS A 280 -6.42 -10.29 -24.62
C LYS A 280 -6.90 -10.02 -23.21
N PHE A 281 -7.50 -8.85 -23.03
CA PHE A 281 -8.16 -8.46 -21.79
C PHE A 281 -9.68 -8.62 -21.95
N ASP A 282 -10.35 -9.04 -20.88
CA ASP A 282 -11.81 -9.18 -20.89
C ASP A 282 -12.47 -7.82 -21.04
N VAL A 283 -13.28 -7.67 -22.10
CA VAL A 283 -13.93 -6.39 -22.43
C VAL A 283 -14.99 -5.96 -21.43
N THR A 284 -15.48 -6.87 -20.60
CA THR A 284 -16.57 -6.59 -19.65
C THR A 284 -16.08 -6.11 -18.29
N ASN A 285 -14.90 -6.52 -17.86
CA ASN A 285 -14.44 -6.29 -16.48
C ASN A 285 -12.96 -5.94 -16.32
N ASP A 286 -12.13 -5.98 -17.37
CA ASP A 286 -10.71 -5.65 -17.28
C ASP A 286 -10.44 -4.24 -17.79
N ASN A 287 -10.12 -3.32 -16.89
CA ASN A 287 -9.91 -1.92 -17.27
C ASN A 287 -8.64 -1.70 -18.12
N ARG A 288 -7.73 -2.68 -18.21
CA ARG A 288 -6.52 -2.56 -19.06
C ARG A 288 -6.86 -2.47 -20.54
N GLN A 289 -7.98 -3.03 -20.96
CA GLN A 289 -8.41 -3.00 -22.37
C GLN A 289 -8.58 -1.58 -22.94
N THR A 290 -8.94 -0.60 -22.11
CA THR A 290 -9.16 0.79 -22.53
C THR A 290 -7.98 1.71 -22.27
N LEU A 291 -7.02 1.28 -21.44
CA LEU A 291 -5.90 2.12 -21.06
C LEU A 291 -4.91 2.28 -22.22
N PRO A 292 -4.47 3.52 -22.56
CA PRO A 292 -3.57 3.78 -23.68
C PRO A 292 -2.27 2.98 -23.63
N ARG A 293 -1.70 2.78 -22.44
CA ARG A 293 -0.46 2.04 -22.23
C ARG A 293 -0.61 0.52 -22.51
N PHE A 294 -1.83 0.01 -22.51
CA PHE A 294 -2.16 -1.40 -22.76
C PHE A 294 -2.70 -1.68 -24.16
N GLN A 295 -2.63 -0.70 -25.06
CA GLN A 295 -2.92 -0.95 -26.46
C GLN A 295 -1.77 -1.74 -27.12
N PRO A 296 -2.03 -2.61 -28.12
CA PRO A 296 -1.01 -3.50 -28.67
C PRO A 296 0.29 -2.82 -29.10
N GLU A 297 0.20 -1.64 -29.74
CA GLU A 297 1.35 -0.86 -30.19
C GLU A 297 2.18 -0.34 -29.02
N ALA A 298 1.51 0.15 -27.96
CA ALA A 298 2.16 0.63 -26.75
C ALA A 298 2.82 -0.54 -25.99
N ILE A 299 2.12 -1.67 -25.86
CA ILE A 299 2.67 -2.89 -25.24
C ILE A 299 3.95 -3.31 -25.99
N ARG A 300 3.93 -3.39 -27.32
CA ARG A 300 5.08 -3.78 -28.14
C ARG A 300 6.27 -2.83 -27.94
N ALA A 301 6.03 -1.53 -27.96
CA ALA A 301 7.07 -0.52 -27.77
C ALA A 301 7.68 -0.59 -26.37
N ASN A 302 6.84 -0.74 -25.33
CA ASN A 302 7.24 -0.79 -23.94
C ASN A 302 7.88 -2.12 -23.53
N TYR A 303 7.70 -3.21 -24.30
CA TYR A 303 8.21 -4.53 -23.95
C TYR A 303 9.74 -4.56 -23.82
N ARG A 304 10.45 -3.63 -24.50
CA ARG A 304 11.88 -3.42 -24.34
C ARG A 304 12.30 -3.15 -22.89
N ILE A 305 11.41 -2.56 -22.07
CA ILE A 305 11.65 -2.38 -20.63
C ILE A 305 11.67 -3.75 -19.93
N VAL A 306 10.77 -4.64 -20.30
CA VAL A 306 10.76 -6.02 -19.76
C VAL A 306 12.02 -6.77 -20.19
N GLU A 307 12.52 -6.56 -21.40
CA GLU A 307 13.78 -7.14 -21.86
C GLU A 307 14.98 -6.68 -21.03
N VAL A 308 15.02 -5.38 -20.67
CA VAL A 308 16.03 -4.83 -19.74
C VAL A 308 15.94 -5.54 -18.39
N LEU A 309 14.73 -5.66 -17.82
CA LEU A 309 14.54 -6.37 -16.53
C LEU A 309 14.98 -7.84 -16.63
N ASN A 310 14.65 -8.53 -17.71
CA ASN A 310 15.09 -9.91 -17.94
C ASN A 310 16.62 -10.02 -18.03
N ALA A 311 17.27 -9.09 -18.74
CA ALA A 311 18.72 -9.07 -18.85
C ALA A 311 19.38 -8.83 -17.49
N PHE A 312 18.90 -7.84 -16.74
CA PHE A 312 19.38 -7.51 -15.40
C PHE A 312 19.18 -8.67 -14.42
N GLY A 313 18.03 -9.36 -14.48
CA GLY A 313 17.70 -10.49 -13.58
C GLY A 313 18.41 -11.77 -13.89
N ARG A 314 18.82 -12.01 -15.14
CA ARG A 314 19.39 -13.27 -15.61
C ARG A 314 20.64 -13.70 -14.84
N THR A 315 21.54 -12.75 -14.57
CA THR A 315 22.77 -13.00 -13.81
C THR A 315 22.55 -13.17 -12.31
N ARG A 316 21.37 -12.75 -11.82
CA ARG A 316 21.00 -12.73 -10.40
C ARG A 316 19.99 -13.82 -10.04
N GLY A 317 19.45 -14.53 -11.02
CA GLY A 317 18.42 -15.55 -10.81
C GLY A 317 17.09 -14.97 -10.28
N ILE A 318 16.76 -13.72 -10.64
CA ILE A 318 15.54 -13.01 -10.17
C ILE A 318 14.68 -12.58 -11.36
N THR A 319 13.38 -12.55 -11.14
CA THR A 319 12.40 -12.24 -12.19
C THR A 319 12.16 -10.75 -12.36
N PRO A 320 11.61 -10.29 -13.51
CA PRO A 320 11.22 -8.89 -13.70
C PRO A 320 10.28 -8.36 -12.63
N ALA A 321 9.30 -9.14 -12.18
CA ALA A 321 8.41 -8.76 -11.10
C ALA A 321 9.16 -8.53 -9.78
N GLN A 322 10.09 -9.44 -9.45
CA GLN A 322 10.93 -9.30 -8.26
C GLN A 322 11.84 -8.08 -8.34
N ILE A 323 12.42 -7.78 -9.50
CA ILE A 323 13.24 -6.59 -9.72
C ILE A 323 12.41 -5.33 -9.48
N ALA A 324 11.24 -5.21 -10.10
CA ALA A 324 10.39 -4.03 -10.00
C ALA A 324 9.93 -3.76 -8.55
N LEU A 325 9.57 -4.81 -7.81
CA LEU A 325 9.16 -4.69 -6.41
C LEU A 325 10.35 -4.39 -5.48
N ALA A 326 11.47 -5.09 -5.66
CA ALA A 326 12.69 -4.85 -4.89
C ALA A 326 13.22 -3.44 -5.13
N TRP A 327 13.22 -2.96 -6.38
CA TRP A 327 13.62 -1.60 -6.71
C TRP A 327 12.83 -0.57 -5.87
N LEU A 328 11.49 -0.64 -5.82
CA LEU A 328 10.67 0.23 -4.98
C LEU A 328 11.08 0.19 -3.51
N MET A 329 11.27 -1.02 -2.98
CA MET A 329 11.64 -1.19 -1.58
C MET A 329 13.08 -0.75 -1.27
N ASN A 330 13.96 -0.70 -2.25
CA ASN A 330 15.33 -0.19 -2.09
C ASN A 330 15.44 1.34 -2.27
N LYS A 331 14.40 2.02 -2.79
CA LYS A 331 14.42 3.50 -2.93
C LYS A 331 14.41 4.22 -1.59
N LYS A 332 13.48 3.87 -0.69
CA LYS A 332 13.34 4.51 0.63
C LYS A 332 12.77 3.51 1.66
N PRO A 333 13.15 3.62 2.94
CA PRO A 333 12.70 2.71 4.00
C PRO A 333 11.22 2.83 4.34
N PHE A 334 10.58 3.96 4.01
CA PHE A 334 9.17 4.25 4.29
C PHE A 334 8.23 3.87 3.12
N ILE A 335 8.73 3.18 2.08
CA ILE A 335 7.94 2.72 0.94
C ILE A 335 7.43 1.29 1.20
N VAL A 336 6.11 1.10 1.09
CA VAL A 336 5.43 -0.20 1.26
C VAL A 336 4.56 -0.46 0.04
N PRO A 337 5.04 -1.21 -0.98
CA PRO A 337 4.25 -1.53 -2.16
C PRO A 337 3.13 -2.51 -1.84
N ILE A 338 2.01 -2.40 -2.59
CA ILE A 338 0.82 -3.23 -2.45
C ILE A 338 0.47 -3.97 -3.75
N PRO A 339 1.33 -4.90 -4.24
CA PRO A 339 0.98 -5.71 -5.41
C PRO A 339 -0.25 -6.58 -5.11
N GLY A 340 -1.17 -6.65 -6.07
CA GLY A 340 -2.30 -7.58 -6.05
C GLY A 340 -2.05 -8.75 -6.99
N THR A 341 -2.56 -9.93 -6.63
CA THR A 341 -2.54 -11.12 -7.47
C THR A 341 -3.71 -12.04 -7.17
N THR A 342 -4.06 -12.91 -8.12
CA THR A 342 -5.06 -13.98 -7.97
C THR A 342 -4.43 -15.38 -8.02
N LYS A 343 -3.07 -15.47 -7.99
CA LYS A 343 -2.34 -16.73 -8.08
C LYS A 343 -1.33 -16.87 -6.94
N LEU A 344 -1.31 -18.03 -6.30
CA LEU A 344 -0.37 -18.32 -5.21
C LEU A 344 1.09 -18.21 -5.68
N SER A 345 1.40 -18.71 -6.88
CA SER A 345 2.75 -18.61 -7.44
C SER A 345 3.24 -17.18 -7.61
N HIS A 346 2.35 -16.26 -8.01
CA HIS A 346 2.69 -14.83 -8.10
C HIS A 346 2.80 -14.17 -6.71
N LEU A 347 2.00 -14.61 -5.73
CA LEU A 347 2.16 -14.15 -4.35
C LEU A 347 3.55 -14.54 -3.83
N GLU A 348 3.94 -15.79 -3.99
CA GLU A 348 5.26 -16.30 -3.58
C GLU A 348 6.40 -15.56 -4.28
N GLU A 349 6.29 -15.37 -5.60
CA GLU A 349 7.24 -14.61 -6.39
C GLU A 349 7.41 -13.19 -5.87
N ASN A 350 6.30 -12.48 -5.65
CA ASN A 350 6.29 -11.11 -5.13
C ASN A 350 6.94 -11.03 -3.74
N LEU A 351 6.59 -11.93 -2.82
CA LEU A 351 7.11 -11.91 -1.45
C LEU A 351 8.63 -12.15 -1.39
N ARG A 352 9.20 -12.93 -2.31
CA ARG A 352 10.66 -13.11 -2.40
C ARG A 352 11.40 -11.80 -2.72
N ALA A 353 10.74 -10.81 -3.32
CA ALA A 353 11.34 -9.50 -3.57
C ALA A 353 11.72 -8.76 -2.27
N CYS A 354 11.09 -9.09 -1.14
CA CYS A 354 11.38 -8.47 0.14
C CYS A 354 12.82 -8.74 0.65
N ASP A 355 13.45 -9.80 0.19
CA ASP A 355 14.80 -10.21 0.60
C ASP A 355 15.89 -9.72 -0.37
N ILE A 356 15.50 -9.16 -1.53
CA ILE A 356 16.43 -8.68 -2.55
C ILE A 356 16.95 -7.29 -2.15
N ARG A 357 18.27 -7.14 -2.18
CA ARG A 357 18.95 -5.87 -1.96
C ARG A 357 19.78 -5.53 -3.19
N PHE A 358 19.69 -4.29 -3.60
CA PHE A 358 20.49 -3.71 -4.67
C PHE A 358 21.52 -2.74 -4.09
N THR A 359 22.71 -2.71 -4.69
CA THR A 359 23.67 -1.63 -4.43
C THR A 359 23.21 -0.33 -5.09
N ALA A 360 23.82 0.79 -4.74
CA ALA A 360 23.53 2.07 -5.39
C ALA A 360 23.84 2.03 -6.89
N GLU A 361 24.95 1.36 -7.26
CA GLU A 361 25.39 1.20 -8.64
C GLU A 361 24.40 0.32 -9.43
N GLU A 362 23.88 -0.75 -8.83
CA GLU A 362 22.87 -1.61 -9.47
C GLU A 362 21.55 -0.85 -9.69
N ILE A 363 21.13 -0.01 -8.74
CA ILE A 363 19.96 0.86 -8.91
C ILE A 363 20.19 1.85 -10.05
N GLU A 364 21.34 2.51 -10.09
CA GLU A 364 21.70 3.48 -11.13
C GLU A 364 21.76 2.83 -12.53
N GLU A 365 22.39 1.65 -12.63
CA GLU A 365 22.44 0.85 -13.87
C GLU A 365 21.03 0.55 -14.38
N LEU A 366 20.17 0.01 -13.50
CA LEU A 366 18.80 -0.35 -13.84
C LEU A 366 17.97 0.88 -14.27
N GLU A 367 18.05 1.97 -13.50
CA GLU A 367 17.32 3.20 -13.78
C GLU A 367 17.76 3.85 -15.08
N THR A 368 19.06 3.89 -15.35
CA THR A 368 19.63 4.43 -16.60
C THR A 368 19.15 3.61 -17.80
N ALA A 369 19.23 2.28 -17.72
CA ALA A 369 18.81 1.40 -18.80
C ALA A 369 17.31 1.52 -19.09
N VAL A 370 16.46 1.64 -18.06
CA VAL A 370 15.01 1.82 -18.22
C VAL A 370 14.71 3.23 -18.76
N ALA A 371 15.36 4.28 -18.26
CA ALA A 371 15.14 5.67 -18.69
C ALA A 371 15.51 5.92 -20.15
N ALA A 372 16.41 5.10 -20.72
CA ALA A 372 16.77 5.17 -22.14
C ALA A 372 15.62 4.73 -23.07
N ILE A 373 14.55 4.15 -22.54
CA ILE A 373 13.39 3.67 -23.29
C ILE A 373 12.19 4.58 -23.03
N PRO A 374 11.76 5.39 -24.00
CA PRO A 374 10.56 6.21 -23.85
C PRO A 374 9.33 5.35 -23.62
N VAL A 375 8.56 5.66 -22.57
CA VAL A 375 7.29 4.98 -22.30
C VAL A 375 6.22 5.50 -23.25
N VAL A 376 5.58 4.60 -23.99
CA VAL A 376 4.48 4.87 -24.92
C VAL A 376 3.13 4.65 -24.26
N GLY A 377 2.20 5.57 -24.49
CA GLY A 377 0.85 5.55 -23.92
C GLY A 377 0.77 6.18 -22.54
N SER A 378 -0.27 7.00 -22.34
CA SER A 378 -0.58 7.60 -21.05
C SER A 378 -1.07 6.54 -20.04
N ARG A 379 -1.00 6.89 -18.77
CA ARG A 379 -1.41 6.05 -17.63
C ARG A 379 -2.91 5.78 -17.62
N TYR A 380 -3.65 6.81 -17.89
CA TYR A 380 -5.12 6.82 -18.01
C TYR A 380 -5.53 7.51 -19.32
N ASP A 381 -6.80 7.48 -19.64
CA ASP A 381 -7.38 8.35 -20.67
C ASP A 381 -7.42 9.82 -20.20
N ALA A 382 -7.58 10.77 -21.13
CA ALA A 382 -7.54 12.19 -20.83
C ALA A 382 -8.57 12.68 -19.79
N LEU A 383 -9.67 11.93 -19.61
CA LEU A 383 -10.71 12.23 -18.62
C LEU A 383 -10.34 11.80 -17.20
N GLN A 384 -9.39 10.90 -17.05
CA GLN A 384 -8.95 10.37 -15.75
C GLN A 384 -7.61 10.93 -15.28
N GLU A 385 -6.86 11.62 -16.18
CA GLU A 385 -5.60 12.31 -15.83
C GLU A 385 -5.81 13.75 -15.35
N SER A 386 -7.01 14.32 -15.51
CA SER A 386 -7.41 15.64 -15.02
C SER A 386 -7.90 15.56 -13.59
#